data_a8f797d8319a2c4ac88d656d0fbb4fd1
#
_entry.id   a8f797d8319a2c4ac88d656d0fbb4fd1
#
_cell.length_a   1.000
_cell.length_b   1.000
_cell.length_c   1.000
_cell.angle_alpha   90.00
_cell.angle_beta   90.00
_cell.angle_gamma   90.00
#
_symmetry.space_group_name_H-M   'P 1'
#
loop_
_entity.id
_entity.type
_entity.pdbx_description
1 polymer ?
#
loop_
_entity_poly.entity_id
_entity_poly.type
_entity_poly.pdbx_seq_one_letter_code
_entity_poly.pdbx_strand_id
1 'polypeptide(L)'
;MKKYVFILAFFASSLFAQSGYYKIDPEHSFANWKIRHVVAKTSGTIPNMTGGMQINLEDMNQTTVQVEMSLSDINSDHKKRDNHIQEEKFLNTVLNPKIQFVSHQITMSDDTDGIVSGVLTLGGVEKKIDIPFIVLGFGEDPWGGYRVGLEGNITLQASDFGYTWGVKENSALGDKIEINLLLEGIKQ
;
A
#
# COMPACT_ATOMS: atom_id res chain seq x y z
N MET A 1 -45.34 24.09 -19.20
CA MET A 1 -43.93 23.85 -19.51
C MET A 1 -43.06 24.35 -18.36
N LYS A 2 -42.69 23.53 -17.35
CA LYS A 2 -41.69 23.82 -16.31
C LYS A 2 -41.55 22.56 -15.48
N LYS A 3 -40.65 21.67 -15.85
CA LYS A 3 -40.15 20.55 -15.01
C LYS A 3 -38.97 19.93 -15.72
N TYR A 4 -37.73 20.40 -15.46
CA TYR A 4 -36.48 19.64 -15.67
C TYR A 4 -35.31 20.55 -15.26
N VAL A 5 -35.11 20.77 -13.97
CA VAL A 5 -33.84 21.29 -13.43
C VAL A 5 -33.74 20.87 -11.96
N PHE A 6 -33.51 19.59 -11.65
CA PHE A 6 -33.28 19.22 -10.23
C PHE A 6 -32.50 17.88 -10.02
N ILE A 7 -31.83 17.34 -11.03
CA ILE A 7 -31.14 16.05 -10.86
C ILE A 7 -29.60 16.18 -10.88
N LEU A 8 -29.02 17.28 -11.40
CA LEU A 8 -27.56 17.41 -11.47
C LEU A 8 -26.88 17.83 -10.14
N ALA A 9 -27.59 18.39 -9.17
CA ALA A 9 -26.98 18.89 -7.94
C ALA A 9 -26.67 17.78 -6.91
N PHE A 10 -27.30 16.61 -7.01
CA PHE A 10 -27.14 15.53 -6.03
C PHE A 10 -25.86 14.70 -6.24
N PHE A 11 -25.40 14.55 -7.49
CA PHE A 11 -24.16 13.80 -7.77
C PHE A 11 -22.89 14.60 -7.44
N ALA A 12 -22.88 15.90 -7.67
CA ALA A 12 -21.72 16.75 -7.34
C ALA A 12 -21.47 16.85 -5.84
N SER A 13 -22.52 16.85 -5.01
CA SER A 13 -22.38 16.94 -3.55
C SER A 13 -21.75 15.69 -2.93
N SER A 14 -21.91 14.50 -3.51
CA SER A 14 -21.32 13.27 -2.99
C SER A 14 -19.80 13.18 -3.24
N LEU A 15 -19.31 13.66 -4.38
CA LEU A 15 -17.87 13.70 -4.70
C LEU A 15 -17.10 14.64 -3.78
N PHE A 16 -17.66 15.82 -3.47
CA PHE A 16 -17.09 16.75 -2.50
C PHE A 16 -17.04 16.14 -1.09
N ALA A 17 -18.07 15.39 -0.70
CA ALA A 17 -18.10 14.74 0.61
C ALA A 17 -17.02 13.66 0.74
N GLN A 18 -16.65 12.99 -0.33
CA GLN A 18 -15.63 11.92 -0.37
C GLN A 18 -14.21 12.47 -0.56
N SER A 19 -14.03 13.62 -1.23
CA SER A 19 -12.71 14.25 -1.37
C SER A 19 -12.20 14.78 -0.03
N GLY A 20 -10.89 14.78 0.18
CA GLY A 20 -10.25 15.30 1.40
C GLY A 20 -9.00 14.54 1.82
N TYR A 21 -8.47 14.89 2.97
CA TYR A 21 -7.32 14.20 3.56
C TYR A 21 -7.80 13.02 4.42
N TYR A 22 -7.20 11.85 4.16
CA TYR A 22 -7.42 10.61 4.90
C TYR A 22 -6.11 10.20 5.56
N LYS A 23 -6.10 10.14 6.88
CA LYS A 23 -5.00 9.56 7.64
C LYS A 23 -5.12 8.03 7.59
N ILE A 24 -4.03 7.34 7.29
CA ILE A 24 -4.01 5.87 7.30
C ILE A 24 -4.29 5.36 8.72
N ASP A 25 -5.21 4.41 8.82
CA ASP A 25 -5.52 3.70 10.06
C ASP A 25 -4.53 2.54 10.24
N PRO A 26 -3.57 2.63 11.19
CA PRO A 26 -2.55 1.60 11.35
C PRO A 26 -3.09 0.27 11.89
N GLU A 27 -4.28 0.27 12.49
CA GLU A 27 -4.89 -0.94 13.04
C GLU A 27 -5.58 -1.78 11.94
N HIS A 28 -5.96 -1.14 10.82
CA HIS A 28 -6.66 -1.78 9.71
C HIS A 28 -5.88 -1.70 8.38
N SER A 29 -4.57 -1.41 8.43
CA SER A 29 -3.73 -1.31 7.23
C SER A 29 -2.50 -2.20 7.32
N PHE A 30 -2.30 -3.07 6.31
CA PHE A 30 -1.30 -4.13 6.33
C PHE A 30 -0.63 -4.31 4.97
N ALA A 31 0.67 -4.65 4.98
CA ALA A 31 1.36 -5.22 3.82
C ALA A 31 1.59 -6.72 4.04
N ASN A 32 0.75 -7.54 3.43
CA ASN A 32 0.88 -9.00 3.47
C ASN A 32 1.87 -9.45 2.40
N TRP A 33 2.87 -10.24 2.75
CA TRP A 33 3.90 -10.68 1.83
C TRP A 33 3.97 -12.20 1.72
N LYS A 34 4.38 -12.69 0.54
CA LYS A 34 4.71 -14.11 0.28
C LYS A 34 5.98 -14.20 -0.54
N ILE A 35 6.83 -15.18 -0.22
CA ILE A 35 8.05 -15.47 -0.96
C ILE A 35 8.23 -16.99 -1.09
N ARG A 36 8.84 -17.46 -2.19
CA ARG A 36 9.21 -18.87 -2.33
C ARG A 36 10.25 -19.25 -1.28
N HIS A 37 10.01 -20.37 -0.61
CA HIS A 37 10.96 -21.01 0.28
C HIS A 37 11.10 -22.48 -0.12
N VAL A 38 12.25 -22.85 -0.67
CA VAL A 38 12.56 -24.18 -1.23
C VAL A 38 11.49 -24.57 -2.27
N VAL A 39 10.56 -25.44 -1.93
CA VAL A 39 9.50 -25.97 -2.81
C VAL A 39 8.10 -25.42 -2.47
N ALA A 40 8.00 -24.59 -1.43
CA ALA A 40 6.74 -24.01 -0.96
C ALA A 40 6.85 -22.48 -0.91
N LYS A 41 5.89 -21.83 -0.26
CA LYS A 41 5.93 -20.38 0.06
C LYS A 41 5.90 -20.19 1.58
N THR A 42 6.60 -19.19 2.06
CA THR A 42 6.41 -18.60 3.39
C THR A 42 5.78 -17.23 3.24
N SER A 43 5.08 -16.78 4.27
CA SER A 43 4.37 -15.51 4.28
C SER A 43 4.40 -14.85 5.64
N GLY A 44 3.99 -13.61 5.68
CA GLY A 44 3.80 -12.82 6.88
C GLY A 44 3.16 -11.48 6.53
N THR A 45 3.18 -10.58 7.49
CA THR A 45 2.65 -9.21 7.36
C THR A 45 3.64 -8.20 7.91
N ILE A 46 3.57 -6.98 7.43
CA ILE A 46 4.13 -5.79 8.07
C ILE A 46 2.94 -4.94 8.48
N PRO A 47 2.60 -4.88 9.78
CA PRO A 47 1.52 -4.06 10.32
C PRO A 47 1.95 -2.61 10.55
N ASN A 48 1.07 -1.83 11.19
CA ASN A 48 1.34 -0.46 11.65
C ASN A 48 1.71 0.50 10.50
N MET A 49 1.06 0.34 9.35
CA MET A 49 1.20 1.26 8.23
C MET A 49 0.74 2.66 8.63
N THR A 50 1.56 3.67 8.36
CA THR A 50 1.28 5.07 8.68
C THR A 50 1.38 5.96 7.45
N GLY A 51 0.88 7.20 7.55
CA GLY A 51 0.90 8.16 6.46
C GLY A 51 -0.48 8.72 6.15
N GLY A 52 -0.72 9.07 4.90
CA GLY A 52 -2.00 9.62 4.50
C GLY A 52 -2.20 9.72 2.99
N MET A 53 -3.42 10.04 2.63
CA MET A 53 -3.88 10.22 1.26
C MET A 53 -4.64 11.53 1.16
N GLN A 54 -4.24 12.41 0.25
CA GLN A 54 -5.07 13.53 -0.19
C GLN A 54 -5.87 13.06 -1.39
N ILE A 55 -7.17 12.83 -1.24
CA ILE A 55 -8.04 12.36 -2.32
C ILE A 55 -8.80 13.54 -2.91
N ASN A 56 -8.74 13.69 -4.24
CA ASN A 56 -9.52 14.63 -5.01
C ASN A 56 -10.21 13.89 -6.15
N LEU A 57 -11.49 13.56 -5.97
CA LEU A 57 -12.27 12.83 -6.96
C LEU A 57 -12.71 13.67 -8.18
N GLU A 58 -12.55 15.00 -8.13
CA GLU A 58 -12.81 15.88 -9.27
C GLU A 58 -11.59 16.01 -10.18
N ASP A 59 -10.38 15.91 -9.59
CA ASP A 59 -9.11 15.95 -10.33
C ASP A 59 -8.12 14.97 -9.69
N MET A 60 -8.07 13.75 -10.20
CA MET A 60 -7.20 12.69 -9.71
C MET A 60 -5.71 13.04 -9.79
N ASN A 61 -5.31 14.01 -10.63
CA ASN A 61 -3.92 14.48 -10.65
C ASN A 61 -3.51 15.21 -9.37
N GLN A 62 -4.47 15.67 -8.57
CA GLN A 62 -4.23 16.27 -7.26
C GLN A 62 -4.30 15.25 -6.12
N THR A 63 -4.62 13.99 -6.42
CA THR A 63 -4.62 12.92 -5.42
C THR A 63 -3.18 12.47 -5.16
N THR A 64 -2.82 12.41 -3.88
CA THR A 64 -1.48 11.97 -3.44
C THR A 64 -1.58 10.92 -2.34
N VAL A 65 -0.60 10.02 -2.31
CA VAL A 65 -0.49 8.97 -1.30
C VAL A 65 0.94 8.96 -0.76
N GLN A 66 1.07 8.96 0.55
CA GLN A 66 2.34 8.76 1.23
C GLN A 66 2.17 7.72 2.33
N VAL A 67 3.03 6.71 2.31
CA VAL A 67 2.99 5.56 3.22
C VAL A 67 4.36 5.30 3.81
N GLU A 68 4.39 4.99 5.09
CA GLU A 68 5.57 4.52 5.79
C GLU A 68 5.25 3.27 6.63
N MET A 69 6.17 2.30 6.64
CA MET A 69 6.12 1.10 7.48
C MET A 69 7.48 0.84 8.12
N SER A 70 7.48 0.26 9.31
CA SER A 70 8.71 -0.21 9.97
C SER A 70 9.03 -1.65 9.57
N LEU A 71 10.22 -1.89 9.03
CA LEU A 71 10.70 -3.25 8.73
C LEU A 71 10.92 -4.09 10.00
N SER A 72 11.10 -3.45 11.17
CA SER A 72 11.22 -4.16 12.44
C SER A 72 9.90 -4.77 12.94
N ASP A 73 8.78 -4.33 12.36
CA ASP A 73 7.44 -4.83 12.69
C ASP A 73 7.06 -6.08 11.87
N ILE A 74 7.97 -6.57 11.01
CA ILE A 74 7.72 -7.78 10.21
C ILE A 74 7.34 -8.95 11.11
N ASN A 75 6.21 -9.58 10.76
CA ASN A 75 5.62 -10.67 11.51
C ASN A 75 5.27 -11.83 10.57
N SER A 76 5.86 -12.99 10.78
CA SER A 76 5.57 -14.20 10.05
C SER A 76 4.99 -15.30 10.94
N ASP A 77 4.50 -14.92 12.12
CA ASP A 77 4.03 -15.83 13.18
C ASP A 77 5.12 -16.81 13.67
N HIS A 78 6.40 -16.38 13.58
CA HIS A 78 7.54 -17.17 14.06
C HIS A 78 8.73 -16.28 14.43
N LYS A 79 8.83 -15.89 15.71
CA LYS A 79 9.78 -14.90 16.21
C LYS A 79 11.24 -15.14 15.80
N LYS A 80 11.71 -16.40 15.77
CA LYS A 80 13.08 -16.71 15.35
C LYS A 80 13.30 -16.37 13.86
N ARG A 81 12.29 -16.62 13.01
CA ARG A 81 12.33 -16.23 11.59
C ARG A 81 12.30 -14.73 11.43
N ASP A 82 11.43 -14.04 12.17
CA ASP A 82 11.31 -12.57 12.09
C ASP A 82 12.62 -11.89 12.48
N ASN A 83 13.26 -12.34 13.56
CA ASN A 83 14.59 -11.86 13.94
C ASN A 83 15.63 -12.13 12.85
N HIS A 84 15.60 -13.32 12.22
CA HIS A 84 16.55 -13.68 11.16
C HIS A 84 16.37 -12.86 9.89
N ILE A 85 15.13 -12.56 9.50
CA ILE A 85 14.81 -11.70 8.35
C ILE A 85 15.37 -10.27 8.55
N GLN A 86 15.45 -9.80 9.78
CA GLN A 86 15.94 -8.45 10.11
C GLN A 86 17.47 -8.34 10.13
N GLU A 87 18.21 -9.44 10.12
CA GLU A 87 19.67 -9.43 10.16
C GLU A 87 20.30 -8.75 8.94
N GLU A 88 21.58 -8.34 9.07
CA GLU A 88 22.36 -7.63 8.07
C GLU A 88 22.36 -8.31 6.69
N LYS A 89 22.44 -9.66 6.67
CA LYS A 89 22.44 -10.46 5.43
C LYS A 89 21.09 -10.57 4.72
N PHE A 90 20.02 -10.03 5.35
CA PHE A 90 18.66 -9.99 4.78
C PHE A 90 18.19 -8.53 4.66
N LEU A 91 17.21 -8.09 5.46
CA LEU A 91 16.66 -6.74 5.35
C LEU A 91 17.54 -5.65 5.96
N ASN A 92 18.48 -6.02 6.85
CA ASN A 92 19.36 -5.08 7.55
C ASN A 92 18.59 -3.92 8.18
N THR A 93 17.62 -4.25 9.02
CA THR A 93 16.70 -3.25 9.59
C THR A 93 17.39 -2.23 10.51
N VAL A 94 18.62 -2.50 10.96
CA VAL A 94 19.44 -1.55 11.72
C VAL A 94 19.85 -0.36 10.86
N LEU A 95 20.27 -0.60 9.61
CA LEU A 95 20.65 0.47 8.68
C LEU A 95 19.43 1.03 7.91
N ASN A 96 18.48 0.17 7.58
CA ASN A 96 17.34 0.50 6.74
C ASN A 96 16.03 0.11 7.47
N PRO A 97 15.63 0.87 8.50
CA PRO A 97 14.50 0.49 9.35
C PRO A 97 13.13 0.64 8.68
N LYS A 98 13.05 1.37 7.57
CA LYS A 98 11.77 1.81 7.02
C LYS A 98 11.58 1.41 5.56
N ILE A 99 10.32 1.18 5.22
CA ILE A 99 9.81 1.20 3.85
C ILE A 99 9.02 2.49 3.68
N GLN A 100 9.22 3.19 2.58
CA GLN A 100 8.48 4.41 2.27
C GLN A 100 7.98 4.36 0.82
N PHE A 101 6.75 4.82 0.62
CA PHE A 101 6.20 5.03 -0.72
C PHE A 101 5.62 6.44 -0.83
N VAL A 102 5.97 7.13 -1.90
CA VAL A 102 5.44 8.46 -2.23
C VAL A 102 4.93 8.44 -3.66
N SER A 103 3.64 8.67 -3.84
CA SER A 103 3.04 8.74 -5.17
C SER A 103 3.42 10.04 -5.89
N HIS A 104 3.43 9.98 -7.21
CA HIS A 104 3.53 11.16 -8.07
C HIS A 104 2.42 11.22 -9.13
N GLN A 105 1.67 10.13 -9.31
CA GLN A 105 0.55 10.06 -10.26
C GLN A 105 -0.43 8.97 -9.84
N ILE A 106 -1.72 9.23 -10.06
CA ILE A 106 -2.78 8.24 -9.94
C ILE A 106 -3.59 8.27 -11.23
N THR A 107 -3.83 7.09 -11.81
CA THR A 107 -4.62 6.93 -13.03
C THR A 107 -5.72 5.92 -12.76
N MET A 108 -6.98 6.33 -12.90
CA MET A 108 -8.12 5.42 -12.80
C MET A 108 -8.39 4.78 -14.17
N SER A 109 -8.67 3.48 -14.15
CA SER A 109 -9.11 2.71 -15.32
C SER A 109 -10.64 2.74 -15.45
N ASP A 110 -11.33 2.78 -14.32
CA ASP A 110 -12.77 2.92 -14.16
C ASP A 110 -13.09 3.56 -12.79
N ASP A 111 -14.31 3.41 -12.28
CA ASP A 111 -14.76 4.02 -11.02
C ASP A 111 -14.08 3.42 -9.77
N THR A 112 -13.53 2.21 -9.86
CA THR A 112 -12.94 1.48 -8.72
C THR A 112 -11.49 1.10 -8.93
N ASP A 113 -11.09 0.79 -10.15
CA ASP A 113 -9.78 0.25 -10.48
C ASP A 113 -8.82 1.33 -10.96
N GLY A 114 -7.57 1.28 -10.51
CA GLY A 114 -6.56 2.26 -10.90
C GLY A 114 -5.14 1.77 -10.71
N ILE A 115 -4.21 2.65 -11.06
CA ILE A 115 -2.78 2.49 -10.85
C ILE A 115 -2.26 3.71 -10.10
N VAL A 116 -1.57 3.47 -8.99
CA VAL A 116 -0.78 4.50 -8.32
C VAL A 116 0.69 4.33 -8.68
N SER A 117 1.25 5.33 -9.35
CA SER A 117 2.67 5.41 -9.71
C SER A 117 3.41 6.24 -8.67
N GLY A 118 4.57 5.75 -8.22
CA GLY A 118 5.32 6.42 -7.17
C GLY A 118 6.75 5.92 -7.04
N VAL A 119 7.42 6.40 -6.00
CA VAL A 119 8.77 5.96 -5.62
C VAL A 119 8.65 5.14 -4.35
N LEU A 120 9.09 3.89 -4.42
CA LEU A 120 9.28 3.00 -3.28
C LEU A 120 10.74 3.07 -2.83
N THR A 121 10.96 3.36 -1.55
CA THR A 121 12.25 3.25 -0.89
C THR A 121 12.27 2.02 0.00
N LEU A 122 13.14 1.07 -0.30
CA LEU A 122 13.34 -0.16 0.45
C LEU A 122 14.83 -0.49 0.48
N GLY A 123 15.38 -0.79 1.67
CA GLY A 123 16.80 -1.08 1.83
C GLY A 123 17.74 0.08 1.44
N GLY A 124 17.27 1.32 1.51
CA GLY A 124 18.00 2.50 1.05
C GLY A 124 18.02 2.69 -0.46
N VAL A 125 17.36 1.84 -1.23
CA VAL A 125 17.25 1.91 -2.69
C VAL A 125 15.89 2.46 -3.09
N GLU A 126 15.88 3.46 -3.97
CA GLU A 126 14.67 4.04 -4.54
C GLU A 126 14.35 3.41 -5.90
N LYS A 127 13.10 3.02 -6.09
CA LYS A 127 12.58 2.51 -7.37
C LYS A 127 11.25 3.16 -7.71
N LYS A 128 11.09 3.54 -8.97
CA LYS A 128 9.76 3.88 -9.50
C LYS A 128 8.98 2.59 -9.70
N ILE A 129 7.79 2.54 -9.16
CA ILE A 129 6.88 1.39 -9.25
C ILE A 129 5.47 1.84 -9.56
N ASP A 130 4.73 0.95 -10.18
CA ASP A 130 3.30 1.09 -10.45
C ASP A 130 2.56 0.03 -9.62
N ILE A 131 1.63 0.45 -8.78
CA ILE A 131 0.83 -0.44 -7.94
C ILE A 131 -0.61 -0.41 -8.44
N PRO A 132 -1.10 -1.47 -9.08
CA PRO A 132 -2.52 -1.64 -9.35
C PRO A 132 -3.30 -1.68 -8.02
N PHE A 133 -4.41 -0.97 -7.95
CA PHE A 133 -5.25 -0.92 -6.76
C PHE A 133 -6.74 -0.92 -7.11
N ILE A 134 -7.55 -1.30 -6.14
CA ILE A 134 -9.01 -1.25 -6.19
C ILE A 134 -9.51 -0.42 -5.01
N VAL A 135 -10.46 0.48 -5.28
CA VAL A 135 -11.23 1.18 -4.25
C VAL A 135 -12.34 0.24 -3.78
N LEU A 136 -12.26 -0.25 -2.56
CA LEU A 136 -13.25 -1.13 -1.96
C LEU A 136 -14.53 -0.37 -1.57
N GLY A 137 -14.40 0.91 -1.25
CA GLY A 137 -15.51 1.81 -0.97
C GLY A 137 -15.17 2.97 -0.07
N PHE A 138 -16.15 3.86 0.05
CA PHE A 138 -16.20 4.97 1.00
C PHE A 138 -17.43 4.78 1.90
N GLY A 139 -17.33 5.11 3.18
CA GLY A 139 -18.46 4.97 4.08
C GLY A 139 -18.25 5.58 5.45
N GLU A 140 -19.38 5.82 6.14
CA GLU A 140 -19.39 6.23 7.54
C GLU A 140 -19.15 5.00 8.43
N ASP A 141 -18.35 5.16 9.48
CA ASP A 141 -18.19 4.15 10.51
C ASP A 141 -19.17 4.37 11.66
N PRO A 142 -19.41 3.35 12.50
CA PRO A 142 -20.36 3.45 13.62
C PRO A 142 -19.99 4.47 14.69
N TRP A 143 -18.79 5.04 14.64
CA TRP A 143 -18.27 5.99 15.63
C TRP A 143 -18.27 7.43 15.10
N GLY A 144 -18.83 7.68 13.91
CA GLY A 144 -18.99 9.00 13.31
C GLY A 144 -17.79 9.45 12.47
N GLY A 145 -16.85 8.55 12.15
CA GLY A 145 -15.80 8.77 11.17
C GLY A 145 -16.25 8.45 9.75
N TYR A 146 -15.52 8.95 8.75
CA TYR A 146 -15.72 8.60 7.34
C TYR A 146 -14.46 7.93 6.82
N ARG A 147 -14.60 6.78 6.17
CA ARG A 147 -13.49 5.91 5.81
C ARG A 147 -13.42 5.67 4.31
N VAL A 148 -12.21 5.32 3.83
CA VAL A 148 -11.97 4.75 2.52
C VAL A 148 -11.21 3.45 2.68
N GLY A 149 -11.61 2.41 1.95
CA GLY A 149 -10.91 1.13 1.87
C GLY A 149 -10.27 0.94 0.50
N LEU A 150 -9.01 0.51 0.48
CA LEU A 150 -8.23 0.25 -0.73
C LEU A 150 -7.52 -1.10 -0.64
N GLU A 151 -7.41 -1.79 -1.76
CA GLU A 151 -6.59 -2.99 -1.89
C GLU A 151 -5.63 -2.85 -3.07
N GLY A 152 -4.35 -3.16 -2.87
CA GLY A 152 -3.34 -3.16 -3.93
C GLY A 152 -2.58 -4.48 -3.98
N ASN A 153 -2.16 -4.89 -5.19
CA ASN A 153 -1.37 -6.10 -5.39
C ASN A 153 -0.16 -5.81 -6.27
N ILE A 154 1.03 -6.17 -5.79
CA ILE A 154 2.27 -5.99 -6.55
C ILE A 154 3.22 -7.15 -6.31
N THR A 155 4.06 -7.43 -7.31
CA THR A 155 5.21 -8.32 -7.17
C THR A 155 6.49 -7.51 -7.31
N LEU A 156 7.34 -7.53 -6.28
CA LEU A 156 8.66 -6.91 -6.30
C LEU A 156 9.73 -7.98 -6.53
N GLN A 157 10.86 -7.58 -7.14
CA GLN A 157 12.06 -8.38 -7.14
C GLN A 157 13.01 -7.86 -6.05
N ALA A 158 13.39 -8.71 -5.09
CA ALA A 158 14.28 -8.33 -4.01
C ALA A 158 15.64 -7.84 -4.54
N SER A 159 16.12 -8.42 -5.65
CA SER A 159 17.35 -8.01 -6.33
C SER A 159 17.31 -6.57 -6.86
N ASP A 160 16.15 -6.03 -7.19
CA ASP A 160 15.99 -4.62 -7.58
C ASP A 160 16.33 -3.65 -6.45
N PHE A 161 16.27 -4.12 -5.20
CA PHE A 161 16.59 -3.36 -3.99
C PHE A 161 17.92 -3.77 -3.35
N GLY A 162 18.79 -4.45 -4.14
CA GLY A 162 20.13 -4.84 -3.71
C GLY A 162 20.20 -6.14 -2.89
N TYR A 163 19.06 -6.82 -2.68
CA TYR A 163 19.04 -8.08 -1.96
C TYR A 163 19.39 -9.25 -2.90
N THR A 164 20.34 -10.10 -2.49
CA THR A 164 20.89 -11.16 -3.37
C THR A 164 20.52 -12.58 -2.99
N TRP A 165 19.69 -12.77 -1.95
CA TRP A 165 19.35 -14.12 -1.46
C TRP A 165 18.62 -15.00 -2.47
N GLY A 166 17.85 -14.40 -3.40
CA GLY A 166 16.99 -15.11 -4.35
C GLY A 166 17.58 -15.32 -5.75
N VAL A 167 18.72 -14.68 -6.07
CA VAL A 167 19.29 -14.69 -7.43
C VAL A 167 20.31 -15.81 -7.65
N LYS A 168 20.79 -16.46 -6.59
CA LYS A 168 21.72 -17.58 -6.71
C LYS A 168 21.00 -18.83 -7.19
N GLU A 169 21.66 -19.60 -8.04
CA GLU A 169 21.17 -20.93 -8.43
C GLU A 169 20.95 -21.80 -7.19
N ASN A 170 19.83 -22.52 -7.16
CA ASN A 170 19.42 -23.36 -6.01
C ASN A 170 19.23 -22.61 -4.67
N SER A 171 18.99 -21.31 -4.72
CA SER A 171 18.68 -20.55 -3.50
C SER A 171 17.42 -21.08 -2.82
N ALA A 172 17.47 -21.21 -1.49
CA ALA A 172 16.31 -21.58 -0.68
C ALA A 172 15.18 -20.53 -0.76
N LEU A 173 15.51 -19.25 -0.95
CA LEU A 173 14.53 -18.18 -1.12
C LEU A 173 14.36 -17.81 -2.59
N GLY A 174 13.17 -17.33 -2.96
CA GLY A 174 12.92 -16.72 -4.26
C GLY A 174 13.34 -15.25 -4.28
N ASP A 175 13.50 -14.70 -5.48
CA ASP A 175 13.73 -13.28 -5.69
C ASP A 175 12.42 -12.49 -5.70
N LYS A 176 11.34 -13.10 -6.19
CA LYS A 176 10.01 -12.49 -6.27
C LYS A 176 9.29 -12.50 -4.94
N ILE A 177 8.85 -11.33 -4.50
CA ILE A 177 8.03 -11.11 -3.30
C ILE A 177 6.65 -10.65 -3.78
N GLU A 178 5.63 -11.46 -3.55
CA GLU A 178 4.23 -11.10 -3.79
C GLU A 178 3.74 -10.29 -2.60
N ILE A 179 3.12 -9.13 -2.83
CA ILE A 179 2.63 -8.24 -1.79
C ILE A 179 1.16 -7.91 -2.08
N ASN A 180 0.31 -8.12 -1.08
CA ASN A 180 -1.05 -7.64 -1.03
C ASN A 180 -1.13 -6.54 0.03
N LEU A 181 -1.55 -5.35 -0.39
CA LEU A 181 -1.71 -4.16 0.44
C LEU A 181 -3.18 -4.01 0.78
N LEU A 182 -3.49 -3.94 2.06
CA LEU A 182 -4.82 -3.57 2.56
C LEU A 182 -4.68 -2.24 3.28
N LEU A 183 -5.37 -1.22 2.80
CA LEU A 183 -5.33 0.12 3.34
C LEU A 183 -6.72 0.58 3.76
N GLU A 184 -6.80 1.14 4.95
CA GLU A 184 -7.95 1.90 5.40
C GLU A 184 -7.52 3.31 5.80
N GLY A 185 -8.24 4.32 5.34
CA GLY A 185 -8.00 5.72 5.67
C GLY A 185 -9.19 6.32 6.40
N ILE A 186 -8.93 7.12 7.44
CA ILE A 186 -9.93 7.88 8.20
C ILE A 186 -9.86 9.33 7.79
N LYS A 187 -10.96 9.89 7.28
CA LYS A 187 -11.06 11.29 6.87
C LYS A 187 -10.84 12.22 8.07
N GLN A 188 -10.08 13.30 7.84
CA GLN A 188 -9.74 14.29 8.85
C GLN A 188 -10.55 15.57 8.68
#